data_6cdeaacba9bded67b1cfdb662609a8c2
#
_entry.id   6cdeaacba9bded67b1cfdb662609a8c2
#
_cell.length_a   1.000
_cell.length_b   1.000
_cell.length_c   1.000
_cell.angle_alpha   90.00
_cell.angle_beta   90.00
_cell.angle_gamma   90.00
#
_symmetry.space_group_name_H-M   'P 1'
#
loop_
_entity.id
_entity.type
_entity.pdbx_description
1 polymer ?
#
loop_
_entity_poly.entity_id
_entity_poly.type
_entity_poly.pdbx_seq_one_letter_code
_entity_poly.pdbx_strand_id
1 'polypeptide(L)'
;MSRFNNSNPLLILLIALLILISVSFIPLNKISNGFLKDFSFLSDIVPAEEDSSENVVVADDNLDPDIAELLKNEQDNNDSIANNNLTDSISDDYVYCDTSIYTEPVIEDYTPNRTGLQHLKMALGHRGSKTVRIAFLGDSYIEGDIFTQNIREALQDNFGGSGIGYTPVHSEIAGFRRSVNQTSSGWKIKNITESKANMILSGVYCNATGLAKTQFKGSKKLRHLENWNTSTLLFISPDDVDINVSQNKGEEQTHHFTGSQEVQALEIDGQTSNISISVNSNNFTALGLYLNDNNGIAVDNMPIRGYAGIRHHSISAPIIEQMRQYIDYDLIVIEYGRG
;
A
#
# COMPACT_ATOMS: atom_id res chain seq x y z
N MET A 1 11.95 45.29 -36.36
CA MET A 1 12.17 43.86 -36.13
C MET A 1 13.32 43.70 -35.14
N SER A 2 13.04 43.58 -33.86
CA SER A 2 14.06 43.46 -32.79
C SER A 2 14.44 41.97 -32.65
N ARG A 3 15.74 41.72 -32.77
CA ARG A 3 16.35 40.41 -32.51
C ARG A 3 16.19 40.11 -31.03
N PHE A 4 15.42 39.09 -30.67
CA PHE A 4 15.49 38.46 -29.35
C PHE A 4 16.84 37.78 -29.20
N ASN A 5 17.61 38.32 -28.31
CA ASN A 5 18.98 37.93 -27.97
C ASN A 5 18.94 36.52 -27.35
N ASN A 6 19.86 35.64 -27.72
CA ASN A 6 20.10 34.31 -27.17
C ASN A 6 20.29 34.46 -25.65
N SER A 7 19.23 34.19 -24.88
CA SER A 7 19.34 34.09 -23.44
C SER A 7 20.17 32.83 -23.14
N ASN A 8 21.35 33.06 -22.55
CA ASN A 8 22.24 31.98 -22.18
C ASN A 8 21.54 31.06 -21.19
N PRO A 9 21.22 29.78 -21.51
CA PRO A 9 20.45 28.89 -20.63
C PRO A 9 21.10 28.69 -19.27
N LEU A 10 22.43 28.79 -19.19
CA LEU A 10 23.18 28.72 -17.95
C LEU A 10 22.93 29.94 -17.06
N LEU A 11 22.75 31.13 -17.64
CA LEU A 11 22.41 32.36 -16.88
C LEU A 11 21.00 32.27 -16.31
N ILE A 12 20.04 31.71 -17.08
CA ILE A 12 18.67 31.52 -16.60
C ILE A 12 18.66 30.52 -15.43
N LEU A 13 19.41 29.44 -15.52
CA LEU A 13 19.52 28.43 -14.46
C LEU A 13 20.17 29.02 -13.19
N LEU A 14 21.22 29.84 -13.33
CA LEU A 14 21.83 30.54 -12.20
C LEU A 14 20.88 31.53 -11.52
N ILE A 15 20.12 32.28 -12.29
CA ILE A 15 19.13 33.22 -11.75
C ILE A 15 18.01 32.47 -11.02
N ALA A 16 17.51 31.36 -11.59
CA ALA A 16 16.50 30.54 -10.96
C ALA A 16 17.01 29.94 -9.62
N LEU A 17 18.24 29.46 -9.59
CA LEU A 17 18.89 28.95 -8.38
C LEU A 17 19.03 30.03 -7.30
N LEU A 18 19.46 31.25 -7.67
CA LEU A 18 19.56 32.37 -6.74
C LEU A 18 18.20 32.79 -6.18
N ILE A 19 17.14 32.74 -6.98
CA ILE A 19 15.77 33.02 -6.52
C ILE A 19 15.32 31.95 -5.52
N LEU A 20 15.54 30.66 -5.79
CA LEU A 20 15.20 29.56 -4.89
C LEU A 20 15.94 29.69 -3.54
N ILE A 21 17.22 29.97 -3.57
CA ILE A 21 18.02 30.20 -2.36
C ILE A 21 17.48 31.41 -1.59
N SER A 22 17.14 32.50 -2.28
CA SER A 22 16.61 33.70 -1.64
C SER A 22 15.26 33.47 -0.97
N VAL A 23 14.38 32.69 -1.59
CA VAL A 23 13.07 32.28 -1.03
C VAL A 23 13.23 31.40 0.22
N SER A 24 14.29 30.60 0.29
CA SER A 24 14.61 29.74 1.45
C SER A 24 14.87 30.53 2.75
N PHE A 25 15.22 31.82 2.68
CA PHE A 25 15.44 32.69 3.85
C PHE A 25 14.19 33.48 4.25
N ILE A 26 13.08 33.36 3.54
CA ILE A 26 11.83 34.06 3.85
C ILE A 26 11.00 33.23 4.81
N PRO A 27 10.69 33.73 6.03
CA PRO A 27 9.84 33.02 6.98
C PRO A 27 8.38 33.05 6.51
N LEU A 28 8.02 32.13 5.59
CA LEU A 28 6.71 32.06 4.96
C LEU A 28 5.59 31.76 5.97
N ASN A 29 5.89 31.01 7.01
CA ASN A 29 4.94 30.71 8.09
C ASN A 29 4.51 32.01 8.81
N LYS A 30 5.45 32.89 9.12
CA LYS A 30 5.14 34.19 9.78
C LYS A 30 4.37 35.14 8.89
N ILE A 31 4.67 35.16 7.59
CA ILE A 31 4.04 36.08 6.62
C ILE A 31 2.63 35.64 6.27
N SER A 32 2.38 34.33 6.25
CA SER A 32 1.09 33.73 5.89
C SER A 32 0.18 33.44 7.08
N ASN A 33 0.55 33.87 8.31
CA ASN A 33 -0.18 33.53 9.55
C ASN A 33 -0.40 32.00 9.72
N GLY A 34 0.61 31.20 9.39
CA GLY A 34 0.55 29.74 9.54
C GLY A 34 -0.01 28.98 8.35
N PHE A 35 -0.48 29.65 7.29
CA PHE A 35 -1.06 29.00 6.11
C PHE A 35 -0.01 28.31 5.22
N LEU A 36 1.23 28.84 5.17
CA LEU A 36 2.33 28.26 4.41
C LEU A 36 3.43 27.80 5.37
N LYS A 37 3.97 26.61 5.14
CA LYS A 37 5.15 26.12 5.86
C LYS A 37 6.41 26.81 5.36
N ASP A 38 7.39 27.01 6.25
CA ASP A 38 8.71 27.48 5.87
C ASP A 38 9.38 26.47 4.95
N PHE A 39 9.97 26.95 3.86
CA PHE A 39 10.66 26.14 2.88
C PHE A 39 12.15 26.40 2.95
N SER A 40 12.98 25.38 3.18
CA SER A 40 14.43 25.48 3.15
C SER A 40 15.00 24.54 2.08
N PHE A 41 15.64 25.12 1.08
CA PHE A 41 16.34 24.37 0.03
C PHE A 41 17.67 23.77 0.51
N LEU A 42 18.17 24.24 1.66
CA LEU A 42 19.47 23.84 2.21
C LEU A 42 19.35 22.89 3.41
N SER A 43 18.16 22.51 3.83
CA SER A 43 17.94 21.64 5.00
C SER A 43 18.63 20.28 4.88
N ASP A 44 18.76 19.77 3.65
CA ASP A 44 19.39 18.47 3.40
C ASP A 44 20.92 18.55 3.22
N ILE A 45 21.48 19.75 3.16
CA ILE A 45 22.92 19.98 2.89
C ILE A 45 23.67 20.45 4.14
N VAL A 46 22.98 21.12 5.06
CA VAL A 46 23.57 21.62 6.31
C VAL A 46 23.10 20.71 7.45
N PRO A 47 23.96 19.91 8.09
CA PRO A 47 23.59 19.17 9.29
C PRO A 47 23.16 20.17 10.37
N ALA A 48 21.98 19.98 10.95
CA ALA A 48 21.59 20.73 12.14
C ALA A 48 22.58 20.38 13.26
N GLU A 49 23.19 21.41 13.92
CA GLU A 49 23.91 21.20 15.16
C GLU A 49 22.91 20.63 16.19
N GLU A 50 23.24 19.48 16.76
CA GLU A 50 22.48 18.86 17.85
C GLU A 50 22.54 19.79 19.06
N ASP A 51 21.49 20.54 19.29
CA ASP A 51 21.27 21.23 20.54
C ASP A 51 20.61 20.26 21.53
N SER A 52 21.44 19.76 22.44
CA SER A 52 21.02 18.84 23.52
C SER A 52 20.27 19.62 24.57
N SER A 53 18.97 19.73 24.47
CA SER A 53 18.08 19.90 25.63
C SER A 53 16.59 19.95 25.24
N GLU A 54 15.82 19.22 26.04
CA GLU A 54 14.36 19.27 26.20
C GLU A 54 13.48 18.43 25.25
N ASN A 55 12.94 17.37 25.85
CA ASN A 55 11.73 16.70 25.42
C ASN A 55 10.56 17.69 25.36
N VAL A 56 10.38 18.35 24.24
CA VAL A 56 9.16 19.08 23.95
C VAL A 56 8.25 18.11 23.19
N VAL A 57 7.29 17.52 23.90
CA VAL A 57 6.10 16.98 23.28
C VAL A 57 5.37 18.14 22.63
N VAL A 58 5.56 18.35 21.34
CA VAL A 58 4.73 19.27 20.56
C VAL A 58 3.37 18.61 20.46
N ALA A 59 2.41 19.11 21.23
CA ALA A 59 1.02 18.80 21.02
C ALA A 59 0.62 19.37 19.67
N ASP A 60 0.47 18.51 18.67
CA ASP A 60 -0.16 18.88 17.41
C ASP A 60 -1.66 18.98 17.69
N ASP A 61 -2.19 20.21 17.71
CA ASP A 61 -3.62 20.51 17.95
C ASP A 61 -4.55 19.91 16.88
N ASN A 62 -4.01 19.22 15.88
CA ASN A 62 -4.75 18.53 14.83
C ASN A 62 -4.71 16.99 14.96
N LEU A 63 -4.25 16.46 16.09
CA LEU A 63 -4.26 15.02 16.30
C LEU A 63 -5.71 14.51 16.38
N ASP A 64 -6.02 13.47 15.60
CA ASP A 64 -7.33 12.80 15.67
C ASP A 64 -7.61 12.39 17.13
N PRO A 65 -8.80 12.71 17.68
CA PRO A 65 -9.13 12.40 19.08
C PRO A 65 -8.91 10.94 19.48
N ASP A 66 -9.12 10.02 18.56
CA ASP A 66 -8.93 8.58 18.78
C ASP A 66 -7.42 8.24 18.95
N ILE A 67 -6.51 8.98 18.29
CA ILE A 67 -5.07 8.81 18.44
C ILE A 67 -4.59 9.39 19.76
N ALA A 68 -5.13 10.54 20.16
CA ALA A 68 -4.81 11.16 21.43
C ALA A 68 -5.24 10.30 22.61
N GLU A 69 -6.37 9.56 22.51
CA GLU A 69 -6.83 8.64 23.54
C GLU A 69 -5.95 7.37 23.61
N LEU A 70 -5.49 6.83 22.49
CA LEU A 70 -4.58 5.70 22.45
C LEU A 70 -3.23 6.02 23.07
N LEU A 71 -2.65 7.18 22.76
CA LEU A 71 -1.38 7.63 23.32
C LEU A 71 -1.47 7.90 24.83
N LYS A 72 -2.61 8.43 25.33
CA LYS A 72 -2.85 8.57 26.78
C LYS A 72 -2.94 7.23 27.49
N ASN A 73 -3.63 6.26 26.89
CA ASN A 73 -3.77 4.92 27.46
C ASN A 73 -2.43 4.17 27.52
N GLU A 74 -1.50 4.41 26.60
CA GLU A 74 -0.13 3.88 26.65
C GLU A 74 0.70 4.57 27.75
N GLN A 75 0.52 5.87 27.94
CA GLN A 75 1.23 6.64 28.95
C GLN A 75 0.75 6.27 30.37
N ASP A 76 -0.56 6.12 30.58
CA ASP A 76 -1.16 5.68 31.85
C ASP A 76 -0.78 4.23 32.21
N ASN A 77 -0.58 3.35 31.21
CA ASN A 77 -0.10 1.99 31.43
C ASN A 77 1.39 1.95 31.83
N ASN A 78 2.23 2.84 31.29
CA ASN A 78 3.62 2.93 31.69
C ASN A 78 3.81 3.47 33.12
N ASP A 79 2.98 4.44 33.53
CA ASP A 79 3.03 4.98 34.89
C ASP A 79 2.51 4.00 35.96
N SER A 80 1.62 3.07 35.61
CA SER A 80 1.11 2.03 36.51
C SER A 80 2.05 0.85 36.68
N ILE A 81 3.00 0.62 35.77
CA ILE A 81 4.01 -0.45 35.85
C ILE A 81 5.19 -0.05 36.78
N ALA A 82 5.40 1.24 37.00
CA ALA A 82 6.52 1.74 37.80
C ALA A 82 6.37 1.50 39.35
N ASN A 83 5.23 1.03 39.84
CA ASN A 83 4.96 0.93 41.27
C ASN A 83 4.67 -0.49 41.81
N ASN A 84 4.83 -1.54 41.05
CA ASN A 84 4.73 -2.89 41.57
C ASN A 84 6.09 -3.59 41.56
N ASN A 85 6.71 -3.66 42.75
CA ASN A 85 7.85 -4.53 43.05
C ASN A 85 7.46 -6.01 42.84
N LEU A 86 7.58 -6.51 41.64
CA LEU A 86 7.71 -7.93 41.36
C LEU A 86 9.11 -8.15 40.79
N THR A 87 10.01 -8.54 41.69
CA THR A 87 11.27 -9.18 41.33
C THR A 87 10.96 -10.55 40.73
N ASP A 88 10.63 -10.59 39.48
CA ASP A 88 10.79 -11.77 38.63
C ASP A 88 11.71 -11.38 37.48
N SER A 89 12.84 -12.04 37.44
CA SER A 89 13.91 -11.84 36.48
C SER A 89 13.42 -12.14 35.07
N ILE A 90 12.84 -11.14 34.41
CA ILE A 90 12.83 -11.10 32.95
C ILE A 90 14.25 -10.68 32.60
N SER A 91 15.04 -11.62 32.11
CA SER A 91 16.34 -11.30 31.52
C SER A 91 16.11 -10.31 30.40
N ASP A 92 16.58 -9.07 30.57
CA ASP A 92 16.72 -8.07 29.51
C ASP A 92 17.76 -8.54 28.50
N ASP A 93 17.49 -9.64 27.80
CA ASP A 93 18.17 -10.00 26.58
C ASP A 93 17.47 -9.32 25.39
N TYR A 94 17.32 -7.99 25.46
CA TYR A 94 17.26 -7.20 24.25
C TYR A 94 18.67 -7.27 23.62
N VAL A 95 18.88 -8.28 22.78
CA VAL A 95 20.05 -8.33 21.93
C VAL A 95 19.93 -7.14 20.97
N TYR A 96 20.61 -6.05 21.32
CA TYR A 96 20.79 -4.92 20.42
C TYR A 96 21.53 -5.45 19.19
N CYS A 97 20.86 -5.51 18.03
CA CYS A 97 21.49 -6.02 16.84
C CYS A 97 22.51 -5.00 16.35
N ASP A 98 23.77 -5.30 16.53
CA ASP A 98 24.87 -4.55 15.92
C ASP A 98 24.93 -4.88 14.44
N THR A 99 24.24 -4.08 13.62
CA THR A 99 24.22 -4.26 12.15
C THR A 99 25.59 -3.97 11.51
N SER A 100 26.55 -3.40 12.24
CA SER A 100 27.89 -3.10 11.71
C SER A 100 28.73 -4.34 11.43
N ILE A 101 28.38 -5.48 12.00
CA ILE A 101 29.05 -6.76 11.78
C ILE A 101 28.52 -7.55 10.58
N TYR A 102 27.37 -7.15 10.00
CA TYR A 102 26.81 -7.81 8.83
C TYR A 102 27.28 -7.12 7.56
N THR A 103 27.97 -7.86 6.72
CA THR A 103 28.40 -7.40 5.38
C THR A 103 27.26 -7.47 4.37
N GLU A 104 26.18 -8.20 4.69
CA GLU A 104 24.98 -8.34 3.87
C GLU A 104 23.72 -8.20 4.72
N PRO A 105 22.61 -7.68 4.16
CA PRO A 105 21.35 -7.55 4.89
C PRO A 105 20.82 -8.93 5.31
N VAL A 106 20.54 -9.11 6.58
CA VAL A 106 20.02 -10.34 7.16
C VAL A 106 18.62 -10.11 7.66
N ILE A 107 17.71 -11.05 7.37
CA ILE A 107 16.38 -11.09 8.01
C ILE A 107 16.56 -11.69 9.39
N GLU A 108 16.25 -10.90 10.42
CA GLU A 108 16.27 -11.35 11.79
C GLU A 108 14.93 -11.98 12.18
N ASP A 109 14.99 -13.13 12.84
CA ASP A 109 13.81 -13.85 13.31
C ASP A 109 13.77 -13.81 14.85
N TYR A 110 12.87 -12.98 15.40
CA TYR A 110 12.65 -12.80 16.82
C TYR A 110 11.61 -13.77 17.40
N THR A 111 11.06 -14.69 16.60
CA THR A 111 10.10 -15.67 17.10
C THR A 111 10.81 -16.73 17.96
N PRO A 112 10.13 -17.36 18.94
CA PRO A 112 10.68 -18.47 19.68
C PRO A 112 11.15 -19.58 18.72
N ASN A 113 12.39 -20.05 18.93
CA ASN A 113 13.05 -21.06 18.09
C ASN A 113 13.26 -20.66 16.60
N ARG A 114 13.18 -19.38 16.25
CA ARG A 114 13.35 -18.85 14.90
C ARG A 114 12.47 -19.55 13.87
N THR A 115 11.17 -19.61 14.15
CA THR A 115 10.17 -20.29 13.32
C THR A 115 9.27 -19.33 12.54
N GLY A 116 9.52 -18.01 12.60
CA GLY A 116 8.66 -16.99 11.98
C GLY A 116 8.44 -17.17 10.48
N LEU A 117 9.44 -17.64 9.75
CA LEU A 117 9.36 -17.88 8.31
C LEU A 117 9.03 -19.35 7.96
N GLN A 118 8.75 -20.21 8.94
CA GLN A 118 8.51 -21.63 8.68
C GLN A 118 7.26 -21.86 7.82
N HIS A 119 6.18 -21.09 8.05
CA HIS A 119 4.96 -21.17 7.24
C HIS A 119 5.25 -20.86 5.78
N LEU A 120 5.92 -19.72 5.51
CA LEU A 120 6.32 -19.34 4.14
C LEU A 120 7.20 -20.41 3.49
N LYS A 121 8.16 -20.97 4.23
CA LYS A 121 9.04 -22.03 3.73
C LYS A 121 8.25 -23.27 3.32
N MET A 122 7.27 -23.68 4.10
CA MET A 122 6.38 -24.80 3.76
C MET A 122 5.51 -24.48 2.54
N ALA A 123 4.92 -23.27 2.49
CA ALA A 123 4.12 -22.83 1.36
C ALA A 123 4.94 -22.85 0.05
N LEU A 124 6.17 -22.34 0.08
CA LEU A 124 7.10 -22.38 -1.06
C LEU A 124 7.39 -23.81 -1.56
N GLY A 125 7.36 -24.79 -0.68
CA GLY A 125 7.46 -26.21 -1.05
C GLY A 125 6.28 -26.70 -1.91
N HIS A 126 5.10 -26.07 -1.78
CA HIS A 126 3.88 -26.44 -2.51
C HIS A 126 3.54 -25.48 -3.67
N ARG A 127 4.44 -24.52 -4.01
CA ARG A 127 4.21 -23.51 -5.04
C ARG A 127 3.88 -24.04 -6.44
N GLY A 128 4.16 -25.27 -6.72
CA GLY A 128 3.82 -25.91 -8.00
C GLY A 128 2.32 -26.23 -8.16
N SER A 129 1.57 -26.30 -7.05
CA SER A 129 0.15 -26.65 -7.03
C SER A 129 -0.74 -25.58 -6.39
N LYS A 130 -0.15 -24.57 -5.75
CA LYS A 130 -0.85 -23.48 -5.08
C LYS A 130 -0.05 -22.20 -5.21
N THR A 131 -0.73 -21.08 -5.41
CA THR A 131 -0.10 -19.76 -5.36
C THR A 131 0.34 -19.46 -3.93
N VAL A 132 1.62 -19.14 -3.76
CA VAL A 132 2.16 -18.59 -2.51
C VAL A 132 1.98 -17.07 -2.55
N ARG A 133 1.31 -16.51 -1.55
CA ARG A 133 0.89 -15.12 -1.59
C ARG A 133 1.56 -14.30 -0.51
N ILE A 134 2.15 -13.18 -0.92
CA ILE A 134 2.85 -12.24 -0.04
C ILE A 134 2.16 -10.88 -0.16
N ALA A 135 1.66 -10.33 0.96
CA ALA A 135 1.14 -8.97 1.02
C ALA A 135 2.23 -8.00 1.50
N PHE A 136 2.34 -6.85 0.83
CA PHE A 136 3.08 -5.69 1.30
C PHE A 136 2.10 -4.60 1.69
N LEU A 137 2.06 -4.26 2.98
CA LEU A 137 1.30 -3.17 3.55
C LEU A 137 2.27 -2.03 3.87
N GLY A 138 1.97 -0.82 3.44
CA GLY A 138 2.87 0.29 3.70
C GLY A 138 2.29 1.64 3.31
N ASP A 139 3.10 2.65 3.47
CA ASP A 139 2.78 4.03 3.17
C ASP A 139 3.08 4.40 1.69
N SER A 140 3.40 5.66 1.44
CA SER A 140 3.77 6.14 0.10
C SER A 140 5.09 5.56 -0.43
N TYR A 141 5.88 4.92 0.39
CA TYR A 141 7.16 4.32 -0.01
C TYR A 141 6.98 3.14 -0.97
N ILE A 142 5.90 2.36 -0.77
CA ILE A 142 5.54 1.26 -1.69
C ILE A 142 4.53 1.69 -2.76
N GLU A 143 4.10 2.97 -2.76
CA GLU A 143 3.10 3.46 -3.71
C GLU A 143 3.62 3.40 -5.16
N GLY A 144 2.70 3.20 -6.09
CA GLY A 144 3.06 3.05 -7.51
C GLY A 144 3.78 1.75 -7.85
N ASP A 145 3.92 0.83 -6.88
CA ASP A 145 4.60 -0.46 -7.03
C ASP A 145 6.13 -0.33 -7.26
N ILE A 146 6.70 0.85 -7.00
CA ILE A 146 8.11 1.14 -7.31
C ILE A 146 9.05 0.23 -6.53
N PHE A 147 8.78 0.03 -5.25
CA PHE A 147 9.56 -0.85 -4.39
C PHE A 147 9.27 -2.33 -4.65
N THR A 148 7.97 -2.68 -4.67
CA THR A 148 7.52 -4.08 -4.74
C THR A 148 7.68 -4.72 -6.12
N GLN A 149 7.74 -3.94 -7.21
CA GLN A 149 7.87 -4.47 -8.57
C GLN A 149 9.14 -5.30 -8.76
N ASN A 150 10.29 -4.86 -8.22
CA ASN A 150 11.56 -5.56 -8.35
C ASN A 150 11.61 -6.80 -7.45
N ILE A 151 11.01 -6.73 -6.26
CA ILE A 151 10.89 -7.88 -5.36
C ILE A 151 10.01 -8.95 -6.02
N ARG A 152 8.87 -8.55 -6.58
CA ARG A 152 7.97 -9.45 -7.31
C ARG A 152 8.68 -10.12 -8.47
N GLU A 153 9.40 -9.35 -9.29
CA GLU A 153 10.15 -9.89 -10.43
C GLU A 153 11.17 -10.93 -9.97
N ALA A 154 11.99 -10.62 -8.96
CA ALA A 154 12.99 -11.54 -8.42
C ALA A 154 12.36 -12.80 -7.82
N LEU A 155 11.25 -12.69 -7.12
CA LEU A 155 10.55 -13.84 -6.56
C LEU A 155 9.91 -14.71 -7.65
N GLN A 156 9.29 -14.11 -8.66
CA GLN A 156 8.70 -14.83 -9.79
C GLN A 156 9.75 -15.49 -10.67
N ASP A 157 10.95 -14.90 -10.84
CA ASP A 157 12.08 -15.52 -11.52
C ASP A 157 12.53 -16.82 -10.81
N ASN A 158 12.56 -16.80 -9.49
CA ASN A 158 13.10 -17.92 -8.71
C ASN A 158 12.04 -19.00 -8.40
N PHE A 159 10.79 -18.61 -8.26
CA PHE A 159 9.75 -19.51 -7.76
C PHE A 159 8.57 -19.70 -8.71
N GLY A 160 8.57 -19.00 -9.85
CA GLY A 160 7.48 -19.02 -10.81
C GLY A 160 6.33 -18.10 -10.43
N GLY A 161 5.28 -18.11 -11.26
CA GLY A 161 4.15 -17.23 -11.15
C GLY A 161 4.24 -16.01 -12.08
N SER A 162 3.11 -15.37 -12.31
CA SER A 162 3.00 -14.15 -13.12
C SER A 162 1.87 -13.25 -12.63
N GLY A 163 1.78 -12.05 -13.22
CA GLY A 163 0.78 -11.05 -12.86
C GLY A 163 1.18 -10.17 -11.68
N ILE A 164 0.39 -9.12 -11.46
CA ILE A 164 0.70 -8.07 -10.48
C ILE A 164 0.19 -8.35 -9.07
N GLY A 165 -0.60 -9.42 -8.90
CA GLY A 165 -1.32 -9.66 -7.66
C GLY A 165 -2.47 -8.67 -7.47
N TYR A 166 -2.63 -8.17 -6.24
CA TYR A 166 -3.69 -7.24 -5.87
C TYR A 166 -3.61 -5.89 -6.59
N THR A 167 -4.79 -5.39 -6.98
CA THR A 167 -5.00 -4.01 -7.42
C THR A 167 -6.41 -3.54 -7.09
N PRO A 168 -6.61 -2.29 -6.63
CA PRO A 168 -7.95 -1.73 -6.51
C PRO A 168 -8.55 -1.53 -7.90
N VAL A 169 -9.87 -1.66 -8.03
CA VAL A 169 -10.57 -1.46 -9.33
C VAL A 169 -10.50 -0.01 -9.82
N HIS A 170 -10.17 0.94 -8.93
CA HIS A 170 -9.91 2.33 -9.27
C HIS A 170 -8.72 2.84 -8.45
N SER A 171 -7.85 3.60 -9.11
CA SER A 171 -6.70 4.24 -8.46
C SER A 171 -6.42 5.59 -9.10
N GLU A 172 -6.25 6.63 -8.28
CA GLU A 172 -5.89 7.98 -8.73
C GLU A 172 -4.45 8.04 -9.25
N ILE A 173 -3.60 7.11 -8.81
CA ILE A 173 -2.19 7.02 -9.22
C ILE A 173 -1.93 5.99 -10.33
N ALA A 174 -2.98 5.48 -10.97
CA ALA A 174 -2.85 4.45 -12.02
C ALA A 174 -1.84 4.83 -13.11
N GLY A 175 -1.75 6.11 -13.48
CA GLY A 175 -0.83 6.61 -14.50
C GLY A 175 0.65 6.52 -14.13
N PHE A 176 1.00 6.44 -12.85
CA PHE A 176 2.39 6.32 -12.37
C PHE A 176 2.87 4.87 -12.27
N ARG A 177 1.95 3.92 -12.26
CA ARG A 177 2.26 2.51 -12.11
C ARG A 177 2.85 1.94 -13.41
N ARG A 178 4.01 1.28 -13.30
CA ARG A 178 4.69 0.65 -14.44
C ARG A 178 4.33 -0.82 -14.63
N SER A 179 3.90 -1.46 -13.57
CA SER A 179 3.60 -2.89 -13.52
C SER A 179 2.31 -3.28 -14.25
N VAL A 180 1.38 -2.35 -14.43
CA VAL A 180 0.12 -2.57 -15.15
C VAL A 180 -0.40 -1.25 -15.71
N ASN A 181 -1.16 -1.31 -16.81
CA ASN A 181 -1.92 -0.15 -17.31
C ASN A 181 -3.36 -0.31 -16.86
N GLN A 182 -3.87 0.66 -16.12
CA GLN A 182 -5.23 0.69 -15.59
C GLN A 182 -5.99 1.91 -16.09
N THR A 183 -7.24 1.71 -16.52
CA THR A 183 -8.23 2.77 -16.75
C THR A 183 -9.51 2.42 -16.04
N SER A 184 -10.20 3.39 -15.47
CA SER A 184 -11.45 3.16 -14.73
C SER A 184 -12.34 4.39 -14.70
N SER A 185 -13.65 4.17 -14.52
CA SER A 185 -14.67 5.20 -14.39
C SER A 185 -15.85 4.70 -13.57
N GLY A 186 -16.63 5.60 -12.98
CA GLY A 186 -17.84 5.26 -12.22
C GLY A 186 -17.59 4.64 -10.85
N TRP A 187 -16.39 4.77 -10.28
CA TRP A 187 -16.01 4.29 -8.96
C TRP A 187 -15.77 5.45 -7.99
N LYS A 188 -16.14 5.24 -6.74
CA LYS A 188 -15.79 6.12 -5.61
C LYS A 188 -14.90 5.36 -4.65
N ILE A 189 -13.66 5.80 -4.54
CA ILE A 189 -12.69 5.20 -3.60
C ILE A 189 -13.07 5.52 -2.15
N LYS A 190 -12.82 4.57 -1.28
CA LYS A 190 -12.86 4.69 0.18
C LYS A 190 -11.55 4.24 0.76
N ASN A 191 -11.01 5.06 1.65
CA ASN A 191 -9.69 4.88 2.23
C ASN A 191 -9.81 4.80 3.76
N ILE A 192 -8.96 4.02 4.40
CA ILE A 192 -8.89 3.85 5.86
C ILE A 192 -8.59 5.17 6.59
N THR A 193 -7.94 6.12 5.93
CA THR A 193 -7.68 7.46 6.49
C THR A 193 -8.94 8.32 6.58
N GLU A 194 -9.96 8.04 5.77
CA GLU A 194 -11.20 8.82 5.67
C GLU A 194 -12.41 8.15 6.33
N SER A 195 -12.38 6.83 6.45
CA SER A 195 -13.53 6.04 6.93
C SER A 195 -13.16 5.22 8.16
N LYS A 196 -14.07 5.20 9.14
CA LYS A 196 -13.92 4.43 10.39
C LYS A 196 -14.52 3.03 10.31
N ALA A 197 -15.21 2.65 9.23
CA ALA A 197 -16.04 1.44 9.19
C ALA A 197 -15.56 0.40 8.18
N ASN A 198 -15.52 -0.87 8.62
CA ASN A 198 -15.44 -2.07 7.77
C ASN A 198 -14.31 -2.06 6.74
N MET A 199 -13.12 -1.68 7.15
CA MET A 199 -11.95 -1.70 6.27
C MET A 199 -11.45 -3.11 6.01
N ILE A 200 -10.88 -3.30 4.83
CA ILE A 200 -10.20 -4.53 4.41
C ILE A 200 -8.69 -4.40 4.57
N LEU A 201 -7.95 -5.49 4.38
CA LEU A 201 -6.49 -5.52 4.61
C LEU A 201 -5.74 -4.45 3.82
N SER A 202 -6.14 -4.18 2.57
CA SER A 202 -5.52 -3.13 1.75
C SER A 202 -5.82 -1.71 2.22
N GLY A 203 -6.74 -1.53 3.18
CA GLY A 203 -7.21 -0.22 3.63
C GLY A 203 -7.96 0.60 2.57
N VAL A 204 -8.29 0.00 1.43
CA VAL A 204 -8.94 0.66 0.29
C VAL A 204 -9.99 -0.24 -0.34
N TYR A 205 -11.19 0.28 -0.58
CA TYR A 205 -12.20 -0.36 -1.41
C TYR A 205 -12.91 0.67 -2.30
N CYS A 206 -13.66 0.23 -3.30
CA CYS A 206 -14.32 1.11 -4.25
C CYS A 206 -15.81 0.81 -4.35
N ASN A 207 -16.66 1.84 -4.23
CA ASN A 207 -18.09 1.73 -4.45
C ASN A 207 -18.44 2.13 -5.87
N ALA A 208 -19.27 1.35 -6.55
CA ALA A 208 -19.84 1.75 -7.83
C ALA A 208 -20.84 2.90 -7.65
N THR A 209 -20.89 3.80 -8.64
CA THR A 209 -21.81 4.96 -8.70
C THR A 209 -22.66 4.89 -9.96
N GLY A 210 -23.45 3.83 -10.12
CA GLY A 210 -24.15 3.48 -11.35
C GLY A 210 -23.27 2.61 -12.24
N LEU A 211 -23.15 2.98 -13.52
CA LEU A 211 -22.27 2.26 -14.45
C LEU A 211 -20.79 2.50 -14.11
N ALA A 212 -20.19 1.50 -13.52
CA ALA A 212 -18.77 1.50 -13.14
C ALA A 212 -18.00 0.51 -14.05
N LYS A 213 -16.83 0.93 -14.50
CA LYS A 213 -15.98 0.15 -15.38
C LYS A 213 -14.52 0.25 -14.98
N THR A 214 -13.80 -0.87 -15.10
CA THR A 214 -12.35 -0.91 -14.97
C THR A 214 -11.74 -1.78 -16.06
N GLN A 215 -10.55 -1.43 -16.52
CA GLN A 215 -9.78 -2.20 -17.49
C GLN A 215 -8.33 -2.27 -17.04
N PHE A 216 -7.77 -3.46 -17.12
CA PHE A 216 -6.36 -3.71 -16.87
C PHE A 216 -5.71 -4.33 -18.08
N LYS A 217 -4.51 -3.87 -18.38
CA LYS A 217 -3.66 -4.42 -19.42
C LYS A 217 -2.29 -4.69 -18.86
N GLY A 218 -1.77 -5.89 -19.06
CA GLY A 218 -0.44 -6.32 -18.66
C GLY A 218 0.66 -5.43 -19.22
N SER A 219 1.77 -5.37 -18.53
CA SER A 219 2.91 -4.53 -18.84
C SER A 219 4.06 -5.35 -19.40
N LYS A 220 4.65 -4.89 -20.50
CA LYS A 220 5.89 -5.45 -21.09
C LYS A 220 7.17 -4.80 -20.50
N LYS A 221 7.01 -3.85 -19.58
CA LYS A 221 8.14 -3.09 -19.00
C LYS A 221 8.90 -3.88 -17.93
N LEU A 222 8.25 -4.88 -17.37
CA LEU A 222 8.78 -5.75 -16.32
C LEU A 222 8.45 -7.20 -16.68
N ARG A 223 9.31 -8.13 -16.27
CA ARG A 223 9.10 -9.55 -16.55
C ARG A 223 7.89 -10.09 -15.81
N HIS A 224 7.26 -11.14 -16.32
CA HIS A 224 6.12 -11.85 -15.74
C HIS A 224 4.83 -11.02 -15.58
N LEU A 225 4.76 -9.79 -16.10
CA LEU A 225 3.60 -8.91 -15.93
C LEU A 225 2.81 -8.67 -17.23
N GLU A 226 3.19 -9.29 -18.33
CA GLU A 226 2.45 -9.16 -19.59
C GLU A 226 1.14 -9.96 -19.57
N ASN A 227 1.17 -11.14 -18.95
CA ASN A 227 0.05 -12.07 -18.86
C ASN A 227 -0.08 -12.63 -17.46
N TRP A 228 -1.25 -13.18 -17.17
CA TRP A 228 -1.59 -13.96 -15.97
C TRP A 228 -2.68 -14.96 -16.31
N ASN A 229 -2.96 -15.94 -15.44
CA ASN A 229 -3.91 -17.03 -15.74
C ASN A 229 -5.21 -16.95 -14.97
N THR A 230 -5.29 -16.21 -13.87
CA THR A 230 -6.52 -16.08 -13.07
C THR A 230 -6.75 -14.62 -12.70
N SER A 231 -7.98 -14.16 -12.83
CA SER A 231 -8.44 -12.83 -12.39
C SER A 231 -9.56 -13.03 -11.39
N THR A 232 -9.35 -12.68 -10.13
CA THR A 232 -10.34 -12.83 -9.05
C THR A 232 -10.79 -11.47 -8.55
N LEU A 233 -12.06 -11.12 -8.81
CA LEU A 233 -12.69 -9.93 -8.23
C LEU A 233 -13.39 -10.30 -6.94
N LEU A 234 -12.98 -9.72 -5.82
CA LEU A 234 -13.71 -9.80 -4.55
C LEU A 234 -14.64 -8.60 -4.39
N PHE A 235 -15.86 -8.85 -3.99
CA PHE A 235 -16.87 -7.80 -3.87
C PHE A 235 -17.96 -8.15 -2.85
N ILE A 236 -18.76 -7.15 -2.48
CA ILE A 236 -20.02 -7.30 -1.73
C ILE A 236 -21.09 -6.59 -2.55
N SER A 237 -22.20 -7.26 -2.82
CA SER A 237 -23.38 -6.68 -3.45
C SER A 237 -24.62 -7.12 -2.70
N PRO A 238 -25.25 -6.26 -1.89
CA PRO A 238 -26.49 -6.58 -1.17
C PRO A 238 -27.66 -6.92 -2.09
N ASP A 239 -27.64 -6.40 -3.32
CA ASP A 239 -28.65 -6.63 -4.35
C ASP A 239 -28.10 -7.59 -5.42
N ASP A 240 -29.00 -8.26 -6.16
CA ASP A 240 -28.64 -9.01 -7.34
C ASP A 240 -27.88 -8.14 -8.34
N VAL A 241 -26.85 -8.69 -8.95
CA VAL A 241 -25.98 -7.92 -9.84
C VAL A 241 -25.46 -8.75 -11.00
N ASP A 242 -25.41 -8.11 -12.16
CA ASP A 242 -24.74 -8.61 -13.35
C ASP A 242 -23.37 -7.95 -13.48
N ILE A 243 -22.33 -8.76 -13.56
CA ILE A 243 -20.95 -8.34 -13.79
C ILE A 243 -20.56 -8.76 -15.20
N ASN A 244 -20.24 -7.78 -16.04
CA ASN A 244 -19.81 -8.02 -17.41
C ASN A 244 -18.30 -8.04 -17.50
N VAL A 245 -17.75 -9.07 -18.12
CA VAL A 245 -16.31 -9.29 -18.27
C VAL A 245 -15.95 -9.52 -19.73
N SER A 246 -14.89 -8.90 -20.21
CA SER A 246 -14.25 -9.18 -21.48
C SER A 246 -12.76 -9.44 -21.28
N GLN A 247 -12.28 -10.61 -21.70
CA GLN A 247 -10.86 -11.00 -21.68
C GLN A 247 -10.25 -10.83 -23.08
N ASN A 248 -9.02 -10.30 -23.13
CA ASN A 248 -8.21 -10.19 -24.36
C ASN A 248 -8.96 -9.51 -25.52
N LYS A 249 -9.89 -8.59 -25.21
CA LYS A 249 -10.81 -7.92 -26.17
C LYS A 249 -11.75 -8.89 -26.89
N GLY A 250 -12.01 -10.05 -26.30
CA GLY A 250 -13.01 -10.98 -26.74
C GLY A 250 -14.44 -10.50 -26.47
N GLU A 251 -15.41 -11.37 -26.72
CA GLU A 251 -16.81 -11.10 -26.44
C GLU A 251 -17.03 -10.87 -24.92
N GLU A 252 -17.96 -9.99 -24.60
CA GLU A 252 -18.37 -9.70 -23.23
C GLU A 252 -19.23 -10.85 -22.72
N GLN A 253 -18.90 -11.36 -21.55
CA GLN A 253 -19.64 -12.39 -20.83
C GLN A 253 -20.28 -11.77 -19.59
N THR A 254 -21.55 -12.08 -19.36
CA THR A 254 -22.30 -11.63 -18.19
C THR A 254 -22.33 -12.73 -17.14
N HIS A 255 -21.92 -12.39 -15.92
CA HIS A 255 -21.98 -13.27 -14.76
C HIS A 255 -23.00 -12.72 -13.77
N HIS A 256 -24.04 -13.50 -13.49
CA HIS A 256 -25.10 -13.13 -12.56
C HIS A 256 -24.78 -13.59 -11.15
N PHE A 257 -24.95 -12.69 -10.16
CA PHE A 257 -24.81 -12.98 -8.73
C PHE A 257 -26.06 -12.58 -7.97
N THR A 258 -26.53 -13.47 -7.12
CA THR A 258 -27.59 -13.17 -6.16
C THR A 258 -27.06 -12.26 -5.06
N GLY A 259 -27.85 -11.30 -4.62
CA GLY A 259 -27.50 -10.35 -3.58
C GLY A 259 -27.07 -11.00 -2.28
N SER A 260 -25.98 -10.50 -1.70
CA SER A 260 -25.42 -10.98 -0.43
C SER A 260 -24.71 -9.85 0.33
N GLN A 261 -24.84 -9.88 1.65
CA GLN A 261 -24.05 -9.01 2.56
C GLN A 261 -22.64 -9.58 2.82
N GLU A 262 -22.38 -10.81 2.37
CA GLU A 262 -21.08 -11.46 2.52
C GLU A 262 -20.20 -11.21 1.32
N VAL A 263 -18.89 -11.46 1.49
CA VAL A 263 -17.92 -11.39 0.41
C VAL A 263 -18.21 -12.46 -0.63
N GLN A 264 -18.30 -12.05 -1.88
CA GLN A 264 -18.45 -12.90 -3.05
C GLN A 264 -17.19 -12.78 -3.93
N ALA A 265 -16.95 -13.78 -4.76
CA ALA A 265 -15.84 -13.79 -5.70
C ALA A 265 -16.33 -14.10 -7.12
N LEU A 266 -15.85 -13.33 -8.09
CA LEU A 266 -15.89 -13.68 -9.50
C LEU A 266 -14.50 -14.10 -9.93
N GLU A 267 -14.33 -15.35 -10.29
CA GLU A 267 -13.08 -15.92 -10.77
C GLU A 267 -13.15 -16.18 -12.27
N ILE A 268 -12.18 -15.67 -13.00
CA ILE A 268 -12.06 -15.76 -14.44
C ILE A 268 -10.72 -16.40 -14.76
N ASP A 269 -10.77 -17.62 -15.27
CA ASP A 269 -9.61 -18.39 -15.68
C ASP A 269 -9.23 -18.20 -17.14
N GLY A 270 -7.98 -18.52 -17.43
CA GLY A 270 -7.41 -18.48 -18.76
C GLY A 270 -6.37 -17.39 -18.94
N GLN A 271 -5.41 -17.66 -19.83
CA GLN A 271 -4.32 -16.73 -20.11
C GLN A 271 -4.86 -15.37 -20.56
N THR A 272 -4.62 -14.36 -19.74
CA THR A 272 -5.15 -13.02 -19.87
C THR A 272 -4.03 -12.00 -19.95
N SER A 273 -4.08 -11.11 -20.92
CA SER A 273 -3.21 -9.93 -21.03
C SER A 273 -3.98 -8.61 -20.93
N ASN A 274 -5.30 -8.69 -21.05
CA ASN A 274 -6.21 -7.56 -20.97
C ASN A 274 -7.55 -8.05 -20.40
N ILE A 275 -8.04 -7.42 -19.35
CA ILE A 275 -9.37 -7.69 -18.79
C ILE A 275 -10.13 -6.39 -18.59
N SER A 276 -11.40 -6.39 -18.97
CA SER A 276 -12.35 -5.30 -18.72
C SER A 276 -13.49 -5.85 -17.89
N ILE A 277 -13.83 -5.17 -16.80
CA ILE A 277 -14.93 -5.53 -15.90
C ILE A 277 -15.84 -4.32 -15.78
N SER A 278 -17.16 -4.53 -15.88
CA SER A 278 -18.14 -3.48 -15.65
C SER A 278 -19.35 -3.98 -14.87
N VAL A 279 -19.92 -3.09 -14.08
CA VAL A 279 -21.11 -3.32 -13.26
C VAL A 279 -21.99 -2.08 -13.31
N ASN A 280 -23.31 -2.26 -13.28
CA ASN A 280 -24.26 -1.15 -13.20
C ASN A 280 -25.06 -1.27 -11.90
N SER A 281 -24.57 -0.65 -10.83
CA SER A 281 -25.16 -0.69 -9.49
C SER A 281 -24.75 0.53 -8.68
N ASN A 282 -25.62 0.97 -7.77
CA ASN A 282 -25.28 1.96 -6.74
C ASN A 282 -24.99 1.31 -5.37
N ASN A 283 -25.08 -0.01 -5.28
CA ASN A 283 -24.94 -0.76 -4.04
C ASN A 283 -23.94 -1.92 -4.22
N PHE A 284 -22.86 -1.68 -4.96
CA PHE A 284 -21.79 -2.64 -5.23
C PHE A 284 -20.47 -2.11 -4.68
N THR A 285 -19.81 -2.91 -3.86
CA THR A 285 -18.51 -2.61 -3.26
C THR A 285 -17.46 -3.59 -3.78
N ALA A 286 -16.52 -3.10 -4.58
CA ALA A 286 -15.35 -3.88 -5.00
C ALA A 286 -14.28 -3.80 -3.93
N LEU A 287 -13.86 -4.95 -3.41
CA LEU A 287 -12.81 -5.07 -2.39
C LEU A 287 -11.41 -5.16 -3.01
N GLY A 288 -11.33 -5.59 -4.26
CA GLY A 288 -10.08 -5.64 -5.02
C GLY A 288 -10.12 -6.67 -6.14
N LEU A 289 -9.20 -6.52 -7.07
CA LEU A 289 -8.97 -7.46 -8.16
C LEU A 289 -7.57 -8.05 -7.99
N TYR A 290 -7.47 -9.38 -8.13
CA TYR A 290 -6.22 -10.14 -8.02
C TYR A 290 -5.90 -10.75 -9.38
N LEU A 291 -4.74 -10.41 -9.93
CA LEU A 291 -4.29 -10.81 -11.26
C LEU A 291 -2.99 -11.61 -11.11
N ASN A 292 -3.09 -12.92 -11.13
CA ASN A 292 -1.97 -13.82 -10.86
C ASN A 292 -2.15 -15.20 -11.52
N ASP A 293 -1.13 -16.03 -11.41
CA ASP A 293 -1.21 -17.45 -11.77
C ASP A 293 -1.78 -18.29 -10.64
N ASN A 294 -2.20 -19.53 -10.98
CA ASN A 294 -2.72 -20.53 -10.02
C ASN A 294 -1.60 -21.22 -9.22
N ASN A 295 -0.34 -20.90 -9.52
CA ASN A 295 0.84 -21.46 -8.89
C ASN A 295 1.96 -20.41 -8.84
N GLY A 296 3.12 -20.79 -8.26
CA GLY A 296 4.24 -19.87 -8.11
C GLY A 296 3.97 -18.83 -7.01
N ILE A 297 4.44 -17.60 -7.23
CA ILE A 297 4.33 -16.50 -6.26
C ILE A 297 3.48 -15.35 -6.79
N ALA A 298 2.57 -14.85 -5.95
CA ALA A 298 1.88 -13.58 -6.10
C ALA A 298 2.37 -12.60 -5.02
N VAL A 299 2.68 -11.36 -5.42
CA VAL A 299 3.08 -10.27 -4.52
C VAL A 299 2.07 -9.15 -4.64
N ASP A 300 1.31 -8.95 -3.58
CA ASP A 300 0.23 -7.98 -3.48
C ASP A 300 0.75 -6.69 -2.84
N ASN A 301 0.65 -5.57 -3.57
CA ASN A 301 1.10 -4.26 -3.10
C ASN A 301 -0.11 -3.43 -2.65
N MET A 302 -0.13 -3.04 -1.38
CA MET A 302 -1.25 -2.37 -0.71
C MET A 302 -0.79 -1.05 -0.04
N PRO A 303 -0.44 -0.03 -0.83
CA PRO A 303 0.00 1.25 -0.31
C PRO A 303 -1.16 2.11 0.18
N ILE A 304 -0.92 2.89 1.24
CA ILE A 304 -1.84 3.93 1.71
C ILE A 304 -1.02 5.19 1.97
N ARG A 305 -1.11 6.16 1.07
CA ARG A 305 -0.36 7.43 1.17
C ARG A 305 -0.70 8.18 2.45
N GLY A 306 0.34 8.69 3.15
CA GLY A 306 0.18 9.48 4.37
C GLY A 306 -0.35 8.69 5.57
N TYR A 307 -0.16 7.38 5.59
CA TYR A 307 -0.70 6.50 6.60
C TYR A 307 0.41 5.81 7.39
N ALA A 308 0.37 5.90 8.70
CA ALA A 308 1.38 5.34 9.60
C ALA A 308 0.98 3.97 10.21
N GLY A 309 -0.04 3.30 9.68
CA GLY A 309 -0.47 2.00 10.18
C GLY A 309 -1.39 2.01 11.41
N ILE A 310 -1.59 3.15 12.06
CA ILE A 310 -2.27 3.28 13.37
C ILE A 310 -3.72 2.76 13.34
N ARG A 311 -4.44 2.95 12.22
CA ARG A 311 -5.84 2.54 12.11
C ARG A 311 -6.04 1.10 11.64
N HIS A 312 -5.01 0.25 11.63
CA HIS A 312 -5.19 -1.17 11.29
C HIS A 312 -6.17 -1.90 12.22
N HIS A 313 -6.40 -1.39 13.44
CA HIS A 313 -7.45 -1.89 14.33
C HIS A 313 -8.88 -1.73 13.75
N SER A 314 -9.09 -0.84 12.77
CA SER A 314 -10.38 -0.68 12.07
C SER A 314 -10.61 -1.68 10.94
N ILE A 315 -9.64 -2.55 10.65
CA ILE A 315 -9.81 -3.65 9.70
C ILE A 315 -10.83 -4.63 10.25
N SER A 316 -11.85 -4.93 9.44
CA SER A 316 -12.95 -5.80 9.84
C SER A 316 -12.52 -7.26 9.84
N ALA A 317 -12.29 -7.84 11.02
CA ALA A 317 -11.96 -9.25 11.14
C ALA A 317 -12.99 -10.18 10.46
N PRO A 318 -14.33 -9.96 10.56
CA PRO A 318 -15.30 -10.77 9.84
C PRO A 318 -15.15 -10.72 8.32
N ILE A 319 -14.86 -9.53 7.74
CA ILE A 319 -14.66 -9.40 6.29
C ILE A 319 -13.36 -10.08 5.86
N ILE A 320 -12.29 -9.93 6.63
CA ILE A 320 -11.02 -10.62 6.34
C ILE A 320 -11.20 -12.14 6.38
N GLU A 321 -11.94 -12.67 7.34
CA GLU A 321 -12.19 -14.12 7.42
C GLU A 321 -12.99 -14.63 6.21
N GLN A 322 -13.92 -13.84 5.71
CA GLN A 322 -14.65 -14.17 4.47
C GLN A 322 -13.73 -14.07 3.24
N MET A 323 -12.86 -13.05 3.16
CA MET A 323 -11.90 -12.90 2.06
C MET A 323 -10.89 -14.04 2.02
N ARG A 324 -10.48 -14.57 3.19
CA ARG A 324 -9.51 -15.68 3.30
C ARG A 324 -9.99 -16.98 2.65
N GLN A 325 -11.29 -17.15 2.45
CA GLN A 325 -11.82 -18.31 1.71
C GLN A 325 -11.40 -18.30 0.23
N TYR A 326 -11.08 -17.13 -0.31
CA TYR A 326 -10.68 -16.92 -1.70
C TYR A 326 -9.21 -16.52 -1.84
N ILE A 327 -8.75 -15.64 -0.96
CA ILE A 327 -7.40 -15.07 -0.97
C ILE A 327 -6.83 -15.16 0.45
N ASP A 328 -5.85 -16.03 0.63
CA ASP A 328 -5.13 -16.19 1.90
C ASP A 328 -3.65 -15.83 1.73
N TYR A 329 -3.00 -15.34 2.80
CA TYR A 329 -1.63 -14.86 2.75
C TYR A 329 -0.69 -15.78 3.52
N ASP A 330 0.42 -16.16 2.89
CA ASP A 330 1.49 -16.94 3.50
C ASP A 330 2.52 -16.07 4.22
N LEU A 331 2.60 -14.78 3.83
CA LEU A 331 3.43 -13.78 4.48
C LEU A 331 2.79 -12.39 4.35
N ILE A 332 2.84 -11.61 5.43
CA ILE A 332 2.52 -10.18 5.42
C ILE A 332 3.77 -9.41 5.80
N VAL A 333 4.18 -8.49 4.93
CA VAL A 333 5.27 -7.55 5.15
C VAL A 333 4.67 -6.19 5.46
N ILE A 334 5.09 -5.57 6.55
CA ILE A 334 4.60 -4.28 7.01
C ILE A 334 5.77 -3.28 6.94
N GLU A 335 5.58 -2.20 6.17
CA GLU A 335 6.56 -1.13 5.98
C GLU A 335 5.91 0.21 6.29
N TYR A 336 6.12 0.72 7.51
CA TYR A 336 5.69 2.02 7.98
C TYR A 336 6.80 2.67 8.80
N GLY A 337 6.69 3.97 9.07
CA GLY A 337 7.53 4.64 10.06
C GLY A 337 8.72 5.41 9.49
N ARG A 338 8.70 5.73 8.19
CA ARG A 338 9.58 6.74 7.61
C ARG A 338 8.80 8.05 7.41
N GLY A 339 8.42 8.67 8.51
CA GLY A 339 7.79 9.98 8.54
C GLY A 339 8.71 11.00 9.16
#